data_a2dce1967b84d23f47df21aa08edd67b
#
_entry.id   a2dce1967b84d23f47df21aa08edd67b
#
_cell.length_a   1.000
_cell.length_b   1.000
_cell.length_c   1.000
_cell.angle_alpha   90.00
_cell.angle_beta   90.00
_cell.angle_gamma   90.00
#
_symmetry.space_group_name_H-M   'P 1'
#
loop_
_entity.id
_entity.type
_entity.pdbx_description
1 polymer ?
#
loop_
_entity_poly.entity_id
_entity_poly.type
_entity_poly.pdbx_seq_one_letter_code
_entity_poly.pdbx_strand_id
1 'polypeptide(L)'
;SGGTLLLALLIAGAGIYLIYRYLKRYDETLSDLGKLMDHIGLIKNGDMETHLEVAEDADIYPAVQNLNSIQEGMGTAVTEKMKSERMKIVLITNVSHDLKTPLTSIISYVDLLNKEEGLPEHVNDYIRILTQKSEHLKNLIQDLFDLSKASSNNLALDMEKIDLARLVKQTLADMEEPITASGLTFRINIPDEPVYIISDGKKLYRVLENLIMNTLKYSLSGSRVFVDLTVDSKEVTATIKNTANYEMTFDEDEILQRFVRGDKSRSSEGSGLGLSIAQTFTEVCGGKFFIKIDGDLFKVELRFETESEN
;
A
#
# COMPACT_ATOMS: atom_id res chain seq x y z
N SER A 1 78.99 -35.67 15.15
CA SER A 1 77.84 -36.56 15.35
C SER A 1 76.81 -36.06 16.40
N GLY A 2 77.22 -35.49 17.55
CA GLY A 2 76.28 -34.92 18.51
C GLY A 2 75.58 -33.63 18.00
N GLY A 3 76.30 -32.77 17.29
CA GLY A 3 75.78 -31.52 16.72
C GLY A 3 74.70 -31.72 15.61
N THR A 4 74.88 -32.78 14.80
CA THR A 4 73.90 -33.12 13.75
C THR A 4 72.55 -33.61 14.32
N LEU A 5 72.63 -34.36 15.43
CA LEU A 5 71.39 -34.82 16.13
C LEU A 5 70.69 -33.68 16.80
N LEU A 6 71.41 -32.75 17.41
CA LEU A 6 70.85 -31.57 18.04
C LEU A 6 70.18 -30.65 17.01
N LEU A 7 70.77 -30.43 15.86
CA LEU A 7 70.22 -29.66 14.74
C LEU A 7 68.94 -30.33 14.19
N ALA A 8 68.93 -31.64 14.02
CA ALA A 8 67.77 -32.39 13.57
C ALA A 8 66.56 -32.25 14.55
N LEU A 9 66.83 -32.32 15.86
CA LEU A 9 65.80 -32.11 16.90
C LEU A 9 65.28 -30.71 16.89
N LEU A 10 66.09 -29.68 16.69
CA LEU A 10 65.67 -28.30 16.57
C LEU A 10 64.79 -28.07 15.34
N ILE A 11 65.15 -28.64 14.18
CA ILE A 11 64.34 -28.56 12.96
C ILE A 11 62.99 -29.28 13.15
N ALA A 12 63.00 -30.46 13.75
CA ALA A 12 61.84 -31.23 14.02
C ALA A 12 60.93 -30.47 15.00
N GLY A 13 61.41 -29.86 16.08
CA GLY A 13 60.73 -29.05 17.01
C GLY A 13 60.12 -27.79 16.37
N ALA A 14 60.89 -27.10 15.52
CA ALA A 14 60.37 -25.95 14.76
C ALA A 14 59.29 -26.38 13.77
N GLY A 15 59.43 -27.55 13.11
CA GLY A 15 58.37 -28.08 12.23
C GLY A 15 57.07 -28.37 12.96
N ILE A 16 57.18 -29.06 14.12
CA ILE A 16 55.99 -29.36 14.97
C ILE A 16 55.34 -28.07 15.45
N TYR A 17 56.13 -27.08 15.88
CA TYR A 17 55.60 -25.78 16.32
C TYR A 17 54.88 -25.03 15.18
N LEU A 18 55.42 -25.04 13.97
CA LEU A 18 54.78 -24.41 12.80
C LEU A 18 53.46 -25.11 12.42
N ILE A 19 53.43 -26.44 12.44
CA ILE A 19 52.21 -27.21 12.19
C ILE A 19 51.16 -26.93 13.27
N TYR A 20 51.57 -26.93 14.55
CA TYR A 20 50.64 -26.59 15.64
C TYR A 20 50.07 -25.17 15.48
N ARG A 21 50.90 -24.18 15.18
CA ARG A 21 50.51 -22.81 14.96
C ARG A 21 49.56 -22.68 13.76
N TYR A 22 49.85 -23.40 12.66
CA TYR A 22 48.97 -23.44 11.49
C TYR A 22 47.61 -24.04 11.79
N LEU A 23 47.57 -25.19 12.46
CA LEU A 23 46.31 -25.86 12.83
C LEU A 23 45.47 -24.99 13.79
N LYS A 24 46.13 -24.36 14.76
CA LYS A 24 45.42 -23.43 15.67
C LYS A 24 44.80 -22.25 14.92
N ARG A 25 45.57 -21.63 14.02
CA ARG A 25 45.06 -20.51 13.22
C ARG A 25 43.88 -20.93 12.30
N TYR A 26 43.98 -22.12 11.74
CA TYR A 26 42.93 -22.68 10.90
C TYR A 26 41.63 -22.92 11.69
N ASP A 27 41.72 -23.43 12.91
CA ASP A 27 40.58 -23.66 13.80
C ASP A 27 39.93 -22.32 14.22
N GLU A 28 40.75 -21.31 14.55
CA GLU A 28 40.28 -19.96 14.85
C GLU A 28 39.52 -19.33 13.66
N THR A 29 40.07 -19.45 12.44
CA THR A 29 39.41 -18.93 11.22
C THR A 29 38.10 -19.64 10.92
N LEU A 30 38.03 -20.96 11.12
CA LEU A 30 36.76 -21.71 10.97
C LEU A 30 35.70 -21.28 11.99
N SER A 31 36.12 -21.08 13.25
CA SER A 31 35.23 -20.60 14.31
C SER A 31 34.66 -19.20 13.99
N ASP A 32 35.54 -18.31 13.53
CA ASP A 32 35.13 -16.93 13.19
C ASP A 32 34.23 -16.88 11.93
N LEU A 33 34.49 -17.79 10.96
CA LEU A 33 33.62 -17.95 9.80
C LEU A 33 32.20 -18.43 10.23
N GLY A 34 32.12 -19.31 11.22
CA GLY A 34 30.85 -19.73 11.82
C GLY A 34 30.09 -18.55 12.42
N LYS A 35 30.78 -17.72 13.22
CA LYS A 35 30.17 -16.49 13.80
C LYS A 35 29.69 -15.52 12.71
N LEU A 36 30.46 -15.37 11.62
CA LEU A 36 30.06 -14.52 10.49
C LEU A 36 28.78 -15.03 9.82
N MET A 37 28.66 -16.33 9.62
CA MET A 37 27.47 -16.95 9.05
C MET A 37 26.24 -16.75 9.94
N ASP A 38 26.39 -16.96 11.24
CA ASP A 38 25.33 -16.73 12.23
C ASP A 38 24.89 -15.25 12.23
N HIS A 39 25.86 -14.33 12.19
CA HIS A 39 25.59 -12.90 12.14
C HIS A 39 24.87 -12.45 10.87
N ILE A 40 25.23 -12.99 9.70
CA ILE A 40 24.46 -12.78 8.44
C ILE A 40 23.01 -13.26 8.62
N GLY A 41 22.81 -14.37 9.34
CA GLY A 41 21.49 -14.86 9.70
C GLY A 41 20.68 -13.87 10.55
N LEU A 42 21.31 -13.21 11.52
CA LEU A 42 20.67 -12.15 12.34
C LEU A 42 20.29 -10.94 11.50
N ILE A 43 21.19 -10.45 10.63
CA ILE A 43 20.91 -9.33 9.71
C ILE A 43 19.71 -9.68 8.80
N LYS A 44 19.68 -10.89 8.24
CA LYS A 44 18.57 -11.39 7.42
C LYS A 44 17.23 -11.34 8.17
N ASN A 45 17.24 -11.58 9.47
CA ASN A 45 16.07 -11.55 10.33
C ASN A 45 15.72 -10.14 10.87
N GLY A 46 16.45 -9.10 10.41
CA GLY A 46 16.15 -7.70 10.73
C GLY A 46 16.97 -7.11 11.89
N ASP A 47 17.91 -7.83 12.46
CA ASP A 47 18.83 -7.26 13.47
C ASP A 47 19.86 -6.36 12.77
N MET A 48 19.65 -5.03 12.94
CA MET A 48 20.54 -4.01 12.37
C MET A 48 21.40 -3.32 13.43
N GLU A 49 21.30 -3.72 14.71
CA GLU A 49 21.99 -3.06 15.83
C GLU A 49 23.20 -3.85 16.31
N THR A 50 23.13 -5.19 16.29
CA THR A 50 24.21 -6.05 16.76
C THR A 50 25.37 -6.06 15.76
N HIS A 51 26.58 -5.70 16.19
CA HIS A 51 27.79 -5.76 15.38
C HIS A 51 28.59 -7.02 15.71
N LEU A 52 29.22 -7.60 14.69
CA LEU A 52 30.15 -8.73 14.89
C LEU A 52 31.54 -8.17 15.20
N GLU A 53 32.13 -8.64 16.31
CA GLU A 53 33.51 -8.36 16.69
C GLU A 53 34.38 -9.59 16.49
N VAL A 54 35.54 -9.40 15.85
CA VAL A 54 36.58 -10.39 15.69
C VAL A 54 37.95 -9.74 15.96
N ALA A 55 38.95 -10.52 16.27
CA ALA A 55 40.30 -10.01 16.52
C ALA A 55 40.83 -9.27 15.29
N GLU A 56 41.60 -8.19 15.47
CA GLU A 56 42.15 -7.38 14.36
C GLU A 56 43.11 -8.15 13.46
N ASP A 57 43.76 -9.21 14.01
CA ASP A 57 44.67 -10.11 13.29
C ASP A 57 43.96 -11.32 12.66
N ALA A 58 42.64 -11.42 12.79
CA ALA A 58 41.84 -12.47 12.19
C ALA A 58 41.84 -12.36 10.64
N ASP A 59 41.96 -13.49 9.96
CA ASP A 59 41.94 -13.51 8.49
C ASP A 59 40.67 -12.95 7.86
N ILE A 60 39.56 -13.01 8.59
CA ILE A 60 38.22 -12.48 8.15
C ILE A 60 37.93 -11.05 8.61
N TYR A 61 38.85 -10.39 9.36
CA TYR A 61 38.63 -9.07 9.89
C TYR A 61 38.12 -8.03 8.86
N PRO A 62 38.74 -7.94 7.64
CA PRO A 62 38.25 -7.02 6.62
C PRO A 62 36.83 -7.32 6.15
N ALA A 63 36.45 -8.59 6.08
CA ALA A 63 35.10 -8.99 5.69
C ALA A 63 34.05 -8.61 6.74
N VAL A 64 34.41 -8.79 8.03
CA VAL A 64 33.56 -8.37 9.16
C VAL A 64 33.37 -6.86 9.19
N GLN A 65 34.44 -6.07 9.00
CA GLN A 65 34.34 -4.61 8.95
C GLN A 65 33.46 -4.12 7.79
N ASN A 66 33.62 -4.74 6.61
CA ASN A 66 32.75 -4.41 5.46
C ASN A 66 31.28 -4.76 5.74
N LEU A 67 31.00 -5.92 6.35
CA LEU A 67 29.67 -6.34 6.70
C LEU A 67 29.02 -5.38 7.72
N ASN A 68 29.74 -5.02 8.79
CA ASN A 68 29.26 -4.06 9.79
C ASN A 68 28.97 -2.69 9.14
N SER A 69 29.81 -2.21 8.24
CA SER A 69 29.60 -0.96 7.51
C SER A 69 28.35 -1.01 6.61
N ILE A 70 28.12 -2.14 5.94
CA ILE A 70 26.90 -2.35 5.13
C ILE A 70 25.68 -2.35 6.03
N GLN A 71 25.72 -3.04 7.16
CA GLN A 71 24.64 -3.12 8.15
C GLN A 71 24.29 -1.73 8.68
N GLU A 72 25.28 -0.92 9.08
CA GLU A 72 25.09 0.45 9.55
C GLU A 72 24.47 1.34 8.46
N GLY A 73 24.98 1.25 7.23
CA GLY A 73 24.41 1.97 6.07
C GLY A 73 22.96 1.58 5.79
N MET A 74 22.62 0.30 5.87
CA MET A 74 21.26 -0.19 5.73
C MET A 74 20.36 0.31 6.86
N GLY A 75 20.79 0.23 8.11
CA GLY A 75 20.06 0.74 9.29
C GLY A 75 19.76 2.22 9.18
N THR A 76 20.76 3.01 8.77
CA THR A 76 20.60 4.45 8.52
C THR A 76 19.59 4.71 7.39
N ALA A 77 19.69 4.03 6.26
CA ALA A 77 18.79 4.19 5.12
C ALA A 77 17.35 3.82 5.48
N VAL A 78 17.13 2.75 6.24
CA VAL A 78 15.80 2.36 6.74
C VAL A 78 15.23 3.42 7.67
N THR A 79 16.04 3.91 8.61
CA THR A 79 15.64 4.96 9.57
C THR A 79 15.28 6.27 8.87
N GLU A 80 16.08 6.71 7.90
CA GLU A 80 15.80 7.91 7.10
C GLU A 80 14.52 7.74 6.26
N LYS A 81 14.33 6.57 5.65
CA LYS A 81 13.10 6.26 4.91
C LYS A 81 11.87 6.33 5.83
N MET A 82 11.94 5.71 7.01
CA MET A 82 10.85 5.76 8.00
C MET A 82 10.57 7.19 8.47
N LYS A 83 11.61 7.99 8.72
CA LYS A 83 11.48 9.41 9.10
C LYS A 83 10.83 10.22 7.98
N SER A 84 11.23 10.00 6.73
CA SER A 84 10.64 10.66 5.56
C SER A 84 9.15 10.30 5.40
N GLU A 85 8.79 9.02 5.53
CA GLU A 85 7.40 8.59 5.46
C GLU A 85 6.56 9.18 6.60
N ARG A 86 7.06 9.17 7.84
CA ARG A 86 6.39 9.83 8.97
C ARG A 86 6.20 11.33 8.74
N MET A 87 7.21 12.02 8.21
CA MET A 87 7.12 13.44 7.90
C MET A 87 6.07 13.72 6.83
N LYS A 88 5.99 12.92 5.78
CA LYS A 88 4.92 13.02 4.77
C LYS A 88 3.53 12.89 5.40
N ILE A 89 3.34 11.92 6.30
CA ILE A 89 2.09 11.70 7.02
C ILE A 89 1.71 12.93 7.86
N VAL A 90 2.65 13.45 8.64
CA VAL A 90 2.43 14.63 9.50
C VAL A 90 2.09 15.86 8.66
N LEU A 91 2.82 16.10 7.57
CA LEU A 91 2.55 17.22 6.65
C LEU A 91 1.15 17.10 6.02
N ILE A 92 0.78 15.92 5.52
CA ILE A 92 -0.54 15.68 4.92
C ILE A 92 -1.64 15.90 5.96
N THR A 93 -1.47 15.41 7.18
CA THR A 93 -2.43 15.58 8.27
C THR A 93 -2.64 17.04 8.63
N ASN A 94 -1.54 17.80 8.81
CA ASN A 94 -1.61 19.22 9.16
C ASN A 94 -2.22 20.05 8.03
N VAL A 95 -1.78 19.84 6.79
CA VAL A 95 -2.33 20.54 5.61
C VAL A 95 -3.82 20.23 5.44
N SER A 96 -4.25 18.98 5.63
CA SER A 96 -5.67 18.60 5.54
C SER A 96 -6.51 19.31 6.61
N HIS A 97 -6.01 19.41 7.84
CA HIS A 97 -6.67 20.16 8.91
C HIS A 97 -6.79 21.65 8.58
N ASP A 98 -5.72 22.26 8.11
CA ASP A 98 -5.67 23.70 7.80
C ASP A 98 -6.51 24.06 6.56
N LEU A 99 -6.71 23.12 5.63
CA LEU A 99 -7.60 23.27 4.50
C LEU A 99 -9.08 23.08 4.88
N LYS A 100 -9.38 22.24 5.87
CA LYS A 100 -10.77 21.95 6.29
C LYS A 100 -11.49 23.20 6.82
N THR A 101 -10.79 24.04 7.58
CA THR A 101 -11.38 25.24 8.19
C THR A 101 -11.88 26.27 7.16
N PRO A 102 -11.03 26.77 6.21
CA PRO A 102 -11.50 27.72 5.21
C PRO A 102 -12.56 27.10 4.27
N LEU A 103 -12.44 25.82 3.99
CA LEU A 103 -13.40 25.12 3.13
C LEU A 103 -14.78 25.01 3.81
N THR A 104 -14.84 24.75 5.12
CA THR A 104 -16.10 24.76 5.87
C THR A 104 -16.77 26.13 5.78
N SER A 105 -16.02 27.22 5.86
CA SER A 105 -16.56 28.57 5.68
C SER A 105 -17.10 28.78 4.26
N ILE A 106 -16.38 28.36 3.22
CA ILE A 106 -16.86 28.44 1.83
C ILE A 106 -18.18 27.70 1.66
N ILE A 107 -18.27 26.46 2.14
CA ILE A 107 -19.50 25.65 2.09
C ILE A 107 -20.63 26.36 2.81
N SER A 108 -20.41 26.92 4.01
CA SER A 108 -21.43 27.66 4.75
C SER A 108 -21.94 28.87 4.00
N TYR A 109 -21.08 29.63 3.33
CA TYR A 109 -21.52 30.77 2.51
C TYR A 109 -22.27 30.33 1.24
N VAL A 110 -21.86 29.25 0.61
CA VAL A 110 -22.56 28.66 -0.53
C VAL A 110 -23.96 28.17 -0.11
N ASP A 111 -24.10 27.56 1.08
CA ASP A 111 -25.37 27.13 1.64
C ASP A 111 -26.30 28.31 1.96
N LEU A 112 -25.72 29.44 2.42
CA LEU A 112 -26.51 30.67 2.62
C LEU A 112 -27.01 31.22 1.28
N LEU A 113 -26.15 31.26 0.26
CA LEU A 113 -26.51 31.72 -1.08
C LEU A 113 -27.61 30.81 -1.72
N ASN A 114 -27.56 29.51 -1.49
CA ASN A 114 -28.60 28.57 -1.94
C ASN A 114 -29.97 28.82 -1.30
N LYS A 115 -30.03 29.52 -0.17
CA LYS A 115 -31.28 29.86 0.53
C LYS A 115 -31.85 31.25 0.15
N GLU A 116 -31.08 32.07 -0.58
CA GLU A 116 -31.50 33.36 -1.05
C GLU A 116 -32.55 33.20 -2.17
N GLU A 117 -33.67 33.88 -2.04
CA GLU A 117 -34.76 33.90 -3.04
C GLU A 117 -34.55 35.06 -4.04
N GLY A 118 -35.03 34.88 -5.28
CA GLY A 118 -35.04 35.94 -6.28
C GLY A 118 -33.73 36.18 -6.98
N LEU A 119 -32.75 35.27 -6.87
CA LEU A 119 -31.48 35.35 -7.61
C LEU A 119 -31.72 35.10 -9.11
N PRO A 120 -30.98 35.79 -10.00
CA PRO A 120 -31.01 35.51 -11.44
C PRO A 120 -30.61 34.06 -11.73
N GLU A 121 -31.18 33.43 -12.77
CA GLU A 121 -30.97 32.03 -13.12
C GLU A 121 -29.48 31.70 -13.29
N HIS A 122 -28.71 32.55 -13.95
CA HIS A 122 -27.27 32.34 -14.12
C HIS A 122 -26.50 32.37 -12.78
N VAL A 123 -26.99 33.08 -11.75
CA VAL A 123 -26.40 33.09 -10.40
C VAL A 123 -26.65 31.76 -9.71
N ASN A 124 -27.89 31.24 -9.83
CA ASN A 124 -28.23 29.91 -9.31
C ASN A 124 -27.34 28.80 -9.93
N ASP A 125 -27.06 28.90 -11.22
CA ASP A 125 -26.12 27.98 -11.89
C ASP A 125 -24.71 28.07 -11.31
N TYR A 126 -24.19 29.27 -11.05
CA TYR A 126 -22.90 29.46 -10.40
C TYR A 126 -22.87 28.90 -9.00
N ILE A 127 -23.92 29.10 -8.20
CA ILE A 127 -24.04 28.58 -6.85
C ILE A 127 -24.03 27.04 -6.90
N ARG A 128 -24.78 26.42 -7.80
CA ARG A 128 -24.80 24.97 -8.01
C ARG A 128 -23.42 24.42 -8.33
N ILE A 129 -22.67 25.08 -9.22
CA ILE A 129 -21.29 24.69 -9.56
C ILE A 129 -20.38 24.83 -8.33
N LEU A 130 -20.49 25.94 -7.59
CA LEU A 130 -19.70 26.16 -6.37
C LEU A 130 -19.98 25.12 -5.30
N THR A 131 -21.27 24.76 -5.10
CA THR A 131 -21.68 23.68 -4.19
C THR A 131 -20.98 22.38 -4.56
N GLN A 132 -21.09 21.94 -5.81
CA GLN A 132 -20.47 20.71 -6.29
C GLN A 132 -18.94 20.71 -6.12
N LYS A 133 -18.28 21.82 -6.49
CA LYS A 133 -16.82 21.93 -6.38
C LYS A 133 -16.33 21.98 -4.93
N SER A 134 -17.07 22.64 -4.05
CA SER A 134 -16.76 22.72 -2.62
C SER A 134 -16.93 21.36 -1.93
N GLU A 135 -18.00 20.63 -2.23
CA GLU A 135 -18.21 19.26 -1.73
C GLU A 135 -17.15 18.29 -2.26
N HIS A 136 -16.80 18.40 -3.54
CA HIS A 136 -15.72 17.60 -4.11
C HIS A 136 -14.39 17.85 -3.39
N LEU A 137 -14.03 19.12 -3.15
CA LEU A 137 -12.80 19.47 -2.43
C LEU A 137 -12.82 18.96 -0.99
N LYS A 138 -13.97 19.05 -0.30
CA LYS A 138 -14.15 18.48 1.05
C LYS A 138 -13.86 16.99 1.08
N ASN A 139 -14.41 16.25 0.11
CA ASN A 139 -14.19 14.82 0.01
C ASN A 139 -12.71 14.49 -0.26
N LEU A 140 -12.04 15.25 -1.15
CA LEU A 140 -10.60 15.07 -1.41
C LEU A 140 -9.72 15.29 -0.18
N ILE A 141 -10.01 16.33 0.60
CA ILE A 141 -9.28 16.62 1.85
C ILE A 141 -9.51 15.50 2.87
N GLN A 142 -10.76 15.02 2.99
CA GLN A 142 -11.08 13.91 3.89
C GLN A 142 -10.39 12.62 3.45
N ASP A 143 -10.39 12.31 2.15
CA ASP A 143 -9.69 11.16 1.59
C ASP A 143 -8.19 11.20 1.86
N LEU A 144 -7.56 12.36 1.67
CA LEU A 144 -6.14 12.56 1.93
C LEU A 144 -5.80 12.36 3.43
N PHE A 145 -6.68 12.85 4.31
CA PHE A 145 -6.54 12.69 5.75
C PHE A 145 -6.66 11.22 6.18
N ASP A 146 -7.68 10.52 5.67
CA ASP A 146 -7.93 9.12 5.97
C ASP A 146 -6.79 8.22 5.44
N LEU A 147 -6.28 8.49 4.23
CA LEU A 147 -5.09 7.82 3.70
C LEU A 147 -3.85 8.03 4.56
N SER A 148 -3.65 9.25 5.07
CA SER A 148 -2.54 9.57 5.97
C SER A 148 -2.63 8.78 7.27
N LYS A 149 -3.82 8.70 7.87
CA LYS A 149 -4.07 7.91 9.08
C LYS A 149 -3.93 6.41 8.87
N ALA A 150 -4.45 5.89 7.77
CA ALA A 150 -4.33 4.48 7.42
C ALA A 150 -2.86 4.05 7.27
N SER A 151 -2.05 4.89 6.60
CA SER A 151 -0.61 4.63 6.42
C SER A 151 0.19 4.65 7.73
N SER A 152 -0.32 5.30 8.79
CA SER A 152 0.31 5.34 10.12
C SER A 152 -0.25 4.30 11.09
N ASN A 153 -1.10 3.39 10.63
CA ASN A 153 -1.82 2.41 11.48
C ASN A 153 -2.67 3.06 12.60
N ASN A 154 -3.04 4.34 12.44
CA ASN A 154 -3.82 5.13 13.41
C ASN A 154 -5.27 5.36 12.97
N LEU A 155 -5.73 4.64 11.95
CA LEU A 155 -7.12 4.72 11.52
C LEU A 155 -8.00 3.94 12.48
N ALA A 156 -8.97 4.61 13.12
CA ALA A 156 -9.98 3.93 13.91
C ALA A 156 -10.92 3.19 12.94
N LEU A 157 -11.02 1.87 13.10
CA LEU A 157 -11.90 1.00 12.32
C LEU A 157 -13.05 0.53 13.20
N ASP A 158 -14.25 0.54 12.65
CA ASP A 158 -15.47 0.00 13.25
C ASP A 158 -15.73 -1.38 12.65
N MET A 159 -14.95 -2.38 13.13
CA MET A 159 -14.99 -3.74 12.59
C MET A 159 -16.23 -4.46 13.10
N GLU A 160 -17.14 -4.79 12.21
CA GLU A 160 -18.39 -5.48 12.50
C GLU A 160 -18.70 -6.59 11.49
N LYS A 161 -19.64 -7.46 11.80
CA LYS A 161 -20.15 -8.46 10.87
C LYS A 161 -21.07 -7.76 9.86
N ILE A 162 -20.66 -7.72 8.61
CA ILE A 162 -21.42 -7.09 7.51
C ILE A 162 -21.77 -8.09 6.43
N ASP A 163 -22.91 -7.87 5.80
CA ASP A 163 -23.31 -8.59 4.58
C ASP A 163 -22.74 -7.86 3.35
N LEU A 164 -21.69 -8.40 2.77
CA LEU A 164 -21.01 -7.82 1.60
C LEU A 164 -21.90 -7.80 0.36
N ALA A 165 -22.75 -8.83 0.17
CA ALA A 165 -23.68 -8.87 -0.96
C ALA A 165 -24.68 -7.71 -0.89
N ARG A 166 -25.21 -7.45 0.29
CA ARG A 166 -26.11 -6.32 0.55
C ARG A 166 -25.39 -4.98 0.37
N LEU A 167 -24.16 -4.85 0.87
CA LEU A 167 -23.37 -3.62 0.75
C LEU A 167 -23.09 -3.26 -0.73
N VAL A 168 -22.71 -4.23 -1.56
CA VAL A 168 -22.49 -4.00 -3.00
C VAL A 168 -23.79 -3.61 -3.69
N LYS A 169 -24.91 -4.32 -3.43
CA LYS A 169 -26.23 -4.00 -3.99
C LYS A 169 -26.68 -2.57 -3.58
N GLN A 170 -26.48 -2.20 -2.32
CA GLN A 170 -26.81 -0.86 -1.82
C GLN A 170 -25.97 0.22 -2.51
N THR A 171 -24.65 0.04 -2.61
CA THR A 171 -23.77 1.02 -3.28
C THR A 171 -24.18 1.24 -4.73
N LEU A 172 -24.51 0.16 -5.46
CA LEU A 172 -24.99 0.27 -6.84
C LEU A 172 -26.33 1.00 -6.94
N ALA A 173 -27.26 0.81 -5.99
CA ALA A 173 -28.52 1.50 -5.94
C ALA A 173 -28.34 3.00 -5.62
N ASP A 174 -27.49 3.34 -4.66
CA ASP A 174 -27.18 4.74 -4.31
C ASP A 174 -26.54 5.50 -5.47
N MET A 175 -25.88 4.78 -6.40
CA MET A 175 -25.23 5.33 -7.59
C MET A 175 -26.04 5.12 -8.88
N GLU A 176 -27.33 4.79 -8.81
CA GLU A 176 -28.18 4.51 -9.98
C GLU A 176 -28.24 5.68 -10.97
N GLU A 177 -28.36 6.92 -10.48
CA GLU A 177 -28.43 8.12 -11.32
C GLU A 177 -27.16 8.32 -12.16
N PRO A 178 -25.93 8.38 -11.59
CA PRO A 178 -24.70 8.51 -12.38
C PRO A 178 -24.43 7.27 -13.26
N ILE A 179 -24.80 6.06 -12.84
CA ILE A 179 -24.68 4.85 -13.65
C ILE A 179 -25.56 4.97 -14.90
N THR A 180 -26.83 5.35 -14.75
CA THR A 180 -27.76 5.52 -15.85
C THR A 180 -27.32 6.62 -16.81
N ALA A 181 -26.86 7.76 -16.27
CA ALA A 181 -26.35 8.87 -17.06
C ALA A 181 -25.08 8.56 -17.87
N SER A 182 -24.30 7.57 -17.45
CA SER A 182 -23.04 7.18 -18.12
C SER A 182 -23.23 6.50 -19.48
N GLY A 183 -24.41 5.91 -19.72
CA GLY A 183 -24.69 5.08 -20.91
C GLY A 183 -23.97 3.73 -20.92
N LEU A 184 -23.36 3.32 -19.79
CA LEU A 184 -22.72 2.01 -19.64
C LEU A 184 -23.77 0.95 -19.28
N THR A 185 -23.54 -0.29 -19.70
CA THR A 185 -24.42 -1.42 -19.36
C THR A 185 -23.82 -2.24 -18.23
N PHE A 186 -24.34 -2.13 -17.01
CA PHE A 186 -23.92 -2.92 -15.88
C PHE A 186 -24.49 -4.34 -15.94
N ARG A 187 -23.64 -5.34 -15.78
CA ARG A 187 -23.96 -6.76 -15.64
C ARG A 187 -23.59 -7.17 -14.23
N ILE A 188 -24.62 -7.35 -13.39
CA ILE A 188 -24.48 -7.60 -11.96
C ILE A 188 -24.78 -9.06 -11.69
N ASN A 189 -23.81 -9.74 -11.06
CA ASN A 189 -23.94 -11.15 -10.66
C ASN A 189 -23.53 -11.26 -9.19
N ILE A 190 -24.51 -11.06 -8.30
CA ILE A 190 -24.34 -11.03 -6.84
C ILE A 190 -25.30 -12.06 -6.26
N PRO A 191 -24.88 -12.95 -5.37
CA PRO A 191 -25.74 -13.91 -4.69
C PRO A 191 -26.94 -13.21 -4.01
N ASP A 192 -28.06 -13.92 -3.97
CA ASP A 192 -29.23 -13.48 -3.20
C ASP A 192 -29.08 -13.77 -1.71
N GLU A 193 -28.31 -14.80 -1.38
CA GLU A 193 -27.97 -15.19 -0.03
C GLU A 193 -26.97 -14.20 0.59
N PRO A 194 -27.09 -13.90 1.90
CA PRO A 194 -26.14 -13.03 2.60
C PRO A 194 -24.72 -13.59 2.58
N VAL A 195 -23.72 -12.74 2.37
CA VAL A 195 -22.31 -13.10 2.41
C VAL A 195 -21.63 -12.30 3.51
N TYR A 196 -21.37 -12.97 4.64
CA TYR A 196 -20.83 -12.30 5.83
C TYR A 196 -19.31 -12.28 5.85
N ILE A 197 -18.79 -11.08 6.20
CA ILE A 197 -17.37 -10.83 6.47
C ILE A 197 -17.24 -9.95 7.73
N ILE A 198 -16.08 -9.93 8.38
CA ILE A 198 -15.75 -8.97 9.44
C ILE A 198 -15.00 -7.81 8.82
N SER A 199 -15.58 -6.60 8.84
CA SER A 199 -14.98 -5.43 8.20
C SER A 199 -15.63 -4.13 8.67
N ASP A 200 -15.12 -2.96 8.20
CA ASP A 200 -15.75 -1.66 8.38
C ASP A 200 -16.64 -1.33 7.17
N GLY A 201 -17.95 -1.41 7.38
CA GLY A 201 -18.94 -1.19 6.31
C GLY A 201 -18.87 0.20 5.67
N LYS A 202 -18.55 1.26 6.45
CA LYS A 202 -18.42 2.63 5.93
C LYS A 202 -17.20 2.77 5.03
N LYS A 203 -16.08 2.18 5.43
CA LYS A 203 -14.85 2.20 4.63
C LYS A 203 -14.99 1.37 3.36
N LEU A 204 -15.62 0.19 3.44
CA LEU A 204 -15.88 -0.63 2.26
C LEU A 204 -16.89 0.00 1.30
N TYR A 205 -17.92 0.70 1.80
CA TYR A 205 -18.80 1.51 0.95
C TYR A 205 -17.99 2.53 0.14
N ARG A 206 -17.04 3.22 0.80
CA ARG A 206 -16.15 4.19 0.14
C ARG A 206 -15.22 3.54 -0.89
N VAL A 207 -14.74 2.31 -0.64
CA VAL A 207 -13.98 1.52 -1.62
C VAL A 207 -14.82 1.28 -2.87
N LEU A 208 -16.03 0.74 -2.71
CA LEU A 208 -16.93 0.43 -3.81
C LEU A 208 -17.32 1.69 -4.60
N GLU A 209 -17.67 2.77 -3.92
CA GLU A 209 -17.97 4.07 -4.54
C GLU A 209 -16.80 4.57 -5.40
N ASN A 210 -15.56 4.56 -4.87
CA ASN A 210 -14.37 4.94 -5.63
C ASN A 210 -14.15 4.07 -6.88
N LEU A 211 -14.34 2.76 -6.76
CA LEU A 211 -14.18 1.83 -7.88
C LEU A 211 -15.27 2.02 -8.95
N ILE A 212 -16.51 2.22 -8.55
CA ILE A 212 -17.61 2.49 -9.48
C ILE A 212 -17.40 3.84 -10.17
N MET A 213 -17.07 4.91 -9.42
CA MET A 213 -16.77 6.23 -10.01
C MET A 213 -15.58 6.17 -10.99
N ASN A 214 -14.55 5.40 -10.66
CA ASN A 214 -13.42 5.15 -11.56
C ASN A 214 -13.89 4.46 -12.86
N THR A 215 -14.72 3.44 -12.73
CA THR A 215 -15.34 2.71 -13.84
C THR A 215 -16.18 3.64 -14.72
N LEU A 216 -17.07 4.45 -14.14
CA LEU A 216 -17.90 5.42 -14.89
C LEU A 216 -17.06 6.40 -15.69
N LYS A 217 -15.92 6.82 -15.16
CA LYS A 217 -15.05 7.83 -15.75
C LYS A 217 -14.16 7.30 -16.87
N TYR A 218 -13.64 6.09 -16.71
CA TYR A 218 -12.57 5.56 -17.58
C TYR A 218 -13.03 4.43 -18.50
N SER A 219 -14.32 4.04 -18.46
CA SER A 219 -14.84 3.03 -19.38
C SER A 219 -15.12 3.59 -20.76
N LEU A 220 -14.96 2.73 -21.75
CA LEU A 220 -15.35 3.00 -23.12
C LEU A 220 -16.88 3.21 -23.19
N SER A 221 -17.31 4.32 -23.75
CA SER A 221 -18.75 4.65 -23.87
C SER A 221 -19.56 3.53 -24.55
N GLY A 222 -20.72 3.19 -24.00
CA GLY A 222 -21.58 2.12 -24.49
C GLY A 222 -21.09 0.71 -24.22
N SER A 223 -19.95 0.54 -23.54
CA SER A 223 -19.43 -0.77 -23.17
C SER A 223 -20.15 -1.39 -21.97
N ARG A 224 -19.75 -2.62 -21.64
CA ARG A 224 -20.29 -3.35 -20.49
C ARG A 224 -19.36 -3.27 -19.30
N VAL A 225 -19.93 -3.12 -18.12
CA VAL A 225 -19.27 -3.24 -16.82
C VAL A 225 -19.80 -4.50 -16.13
N PHE A 226 -18.90 -5.31 -15.61
CA PHE A 226 -19.27 -6.53 -14.88
C PHE A 226 -18.96 -6.33 -13.40
N VAL A 227 -19.96 -6.59 -12.56
CA VAL A 227 -19.85 -6.58 -11.10
C VAL A 227 -20.23 -7.97 -10.61
N ASP A 228 -19.24 -8.72 -10.18
CA ASP A 228 -19.43 -10.10 -9.76
C ASP A 228 -19.07 -10.24 -8.28
N LEU A 229 -19.85 -11.00 -7.51
CA LEU A 229 -19.50 -11.45 -6.17
C LEU A 229 -19.50 -12.98 -6.17
N THR A 230 -18.32 -13.58 -6.00
CA THR A 230 -18.14 -15.04 -5.97
C THR A 230 -17.68 -15.47 -4.59
N VAL A 231 -18.28 -16.55 -4.09
CA VAL A 231 -17.97 -17.13 -2.79
C VAL A 231 -17.34 -18.49 -3.00
N ASP A 232 -16.15 -18.69 -2.47
CA ASP A 232 -15.50 -19.98 -2.32
C ASP A 232 -15.52 -20.37 -0.83
N SER A 233 -15.17 -21.60 -0.49
CA SER A 233 -15.33 -22.20 0.84
C SER A 233 -14.79 -21.37 2.01
N LYS A 234 -13.84 -20.48 1.78
CA LYS A 234 -13.19 -19.62 2.82
C LYS A 234 -12.98 -18.18 2.39
N GLU A 235 -13.26 -17.84 1.16
CA GLU A 235 -12.96 -16.50 0.63
C GLU A 235 -14.12 -16.00 -0.22
N VAL A 236 -14.44 -14.73 -0.09
CA VAL A 236 -15.33 -14.01 -1.00
C VAL A 236 -14.53 -13.04 -1.84
N THR A 237 -14.81 -13.04 -3.14
CA THR A 237 -14.16 -12.12 -4.10
C THR A 237 -15.22 -11.25 -4.75
N ALA A 238 -15.14 -9.93 -4.50
CA ALA A 238 -15.89 -8.93 -5.26
C ALA A 238 -15.02 -8.45 -6.43
N THR A 239 -15.57 -8.53 -7.64
CA THR A 239 -14.86 -8.16 -8.88
C THR A 239 -15.60 -7.06 -9.60
N ILE A 240 -14.88 -6.01 -10.00
CA ILE A 240 -15.38 -4.99 -10.94
C ILE A 240 -14.48 -5.01 -12.17
N LYS A 241 -15.09 -5.13 -13.35
CA LYS A 241 -14.37 -5.28 -14.61
C LYS A 241 -15.00 -4.43 -15.70
N ASN A 242 -14.18 -3.63 -16.38
CA ASN A 242 -14.61 -2.73 -17.45
C ASN A 242 -13.59 -2.68 -18.59
N THR A 243 -14.03 -2.25 -19.77
CA THR A 243 -13.14 -1.92 -20.91
C THR A 243 -12.76 -0.45 -20.81
N ALA A 244 -11.47 -0.14 -20.79
CA ALA A 244 -10.97 1.22 -20.73
C ALA A 244 -11.23 2.00 -22.05
N ASN A 245 -11.34 3.32 -21.96
CA ASN A 245 -11.50 4.23 -23.10
C ASN A 245 -10.17 4.77 -23.64
N TYR A 246 -9.05 4.24 -23.16
CA TYR A 246 -7.70 4.61 -23.55
C TYR A 246 -6.78 3.39 -23.48
N GLU A 247 -5.67 3.45 -24.21
CA GLU A 247 -4.64 2.40 -24.20
C GLU A 247 -3.89 2.40 -22.86
N MET A 248 -3.93 1.27 -22.15
CA MET A 248 -3.24 1.10 -20.86
C MET A 248 -1.80 0.65 -21.10
N THR A 249 -0.85 1.58 -21.01
CA THR A 249 0.59 1.34 -21.24
C THR A 249 1.41 1.29 -19.94
N PHE A 250 0.74 1.27 -18.80
CA PHE A 250 1.35 1.21 -17.46
C PHE A 250 1.14 -0.17 -16.84
N ASP A 251 2.00 -0.49 -15.90
CA ASP A 251 1.96 -1.71 -15.11
C ASP A 251 0.99 -1.59 -13.91
N GLU A 252 0.59 -2.73 -13.36
CA GLU A 252 -0.36 -2.83 -12.25
C GLU A 252 0.14 -2.11 -10.99
N ASP A 253 1.44 -2.14 -10.72
CA ASP A 253 2.06 -1.47 -9.58
C ASP A 253 2.18 0.05 -9.78
N GLU A 254 2.37 0.50 -11.01
CA GLU A 254 2.49 1.92 -11.32
C GLU A 254 1.18 2.67 -11.08
N ILE A 255 0.03 2.09 -11.45
CA ILE A 255 -1.29 2.73 -11.30
C ILE A 255 -1.74 2.84 -9.85
N LEU A 256 -1.20 2.02 -8.94
CA LEU A 256 -1.49 2.05 -7.50
C LEU A 256 -0.75 3.16 -6.76
N GLN A 257 0.27 3.75 -7.37
CA GLN A 257 1.00 4.85 -6.74
C GLN A 257 0.09 6.07 -6.56
N ARG A 258 0.24 6.76 -5.42
CA ARG A 258 -0.57 7.95 -5.09
C ARG A 258 -0.32 9.05 -6.10
N PHE A 259 -1.39 9.72 -6.53
CA PHE A 259 -1.37 10.82 -7.51
C PHE A 259 -0.94 10.41 -8.93
N VAL A 260 -0.77 9.12 -9.20
CA VAL A 260 -0.53 8.63 -10.57
C VAL A 260 -1.85 8.55 -11.32
N ARG A 261 -1.85 8.98 -12.55
CA ARG A 261 -2.99 8.94 -13.47
C ARG A 261 -2.54 8.20 -14.72
N GLY A 262 -3.25 7.13 -15.04
CA GLY A 262 -2.99 6.34 -16.25
C GLY A 262 -3.21 7.14 -17.54
N ASP A 263 -4.08 8.13 -17.49
CA ASP A 263 -4.30 9.05 -18.62
C ASP A 263 -3.34 10.23 -18.56
N LYS A 264 -2.45 10.34 -19.56
CA LYS A 264 -1.51 11.46 -19.75
C LYS A 264 -2.20 12.77 -20.18
N SER A 265 -3.50 12.75 -20.50
CA SER A 265 -4.27 13.95 -20.83
C SER A 265 -4.60 14.71 -19.51
N ARG A 266 -4.03 15.89 -19.33
CA ARG A 266 -4.23 16.77 -18.17
C ARG A 266 -5.67 17.31 -18.03
N SER A 267 -6.60 16.94 -18.91
CA SER A 267 -7.94 17.54 -19.01
C SER A 267 -9.04 16.78 -18.24
N SER A 268 -8.80 15.54 -17.80
CA SER A 268 -9.83 14.78 -17.06
C SER A 268 -9.85 15.14 -15.57
N GLU A 269 -11.00 15.49 -15.01
CA GLU A 269 -11.19 15.75 -13.57
C GLU A 269 -10.91 14.49 -12.75
N GLY A 270 -10.00 14.54 -11.77
CA GLY A 270 -9.72 13.45 -10.83
C GLY A 270 -8.42 13.66 -10.06
N SER A 271 -8.42 13.31 -8.79
CA SER A 271 -7.28 13.49 -7.87
C SER A 271 -6.15 12.49 -8.06
N GLY A 272 -6.38 11.36 -8.75
CA GLY A 272 -5.46 10.22 -8.77
C GLY A 272 -5.36 9.47 -7.44
N LEU A 273 -6.29 9.73 -6.52
CA LEU A 273 -6.32 9.09 -5.18
C LEU A 273 -7.28 7.90 -5.09
N GLY A 274 -8.25 7.78 -5.99
CA GLY A 274 -9.36 6.82 -5.86
C GLY A 274 -8.91 5.37 -5.74
N LEU A 275 -7.96 4.90 -6.57
CA LEU A 275 -7.44 3.53 -6.51
C LEU A 275 -6.56 3.30 -5.26
N SER A 276 -5.73 4.27 -4.89
CA SER A 276 -4.90 4.16 -3.68
C SER A 276 -5.74 4.19 -2.40
N ILE A 277 -6.88 4.91 -2.39
CA ILE A 277 -7.88 4.86 -1.30
C ILE A 277 -8.52 3.49 -1.26
N ALA A 278 -8.98 2.97 -2.40
CA ALA A 278 -9.63 1.68 -2.49
C ALA A 278 -8.69 0.56 -2.03
N GLN A 279 -7.44 0.56 -2.45
CA GLN A 279 -6.43 -0.38 -1.97
C GLN A 279 -6.21 -0.26 -0.46
N THR A 280 -5.86 0.92 0.02
CA THR A 280 -5.51 1.14 1.43
C THR A 280 -6.68 0.75 2.36
N PHE A 281 -7.92 1.16 2.02
CA PHE A 281 -9.08 0.82 2.84
C PHE A 281 -9.44 -0.66 2.78
N THR A 282 -9.28 -1.32 1.64
CA THR A 282 -9.46 -2.77 1.55
C THR A 282 -8.49 -3.50 2.48
N GLU A 283 -7.20 -3.13 2.45
CA GLU A 283 -6.15 -3.76 3.25
C GLU A 283 -6.34 -3.53 4.75
N VAL A 284 -6.63 -2.29 5.19
CA VAL A 284 -6.86 -2.03 6.63
C VAL A 284 -8.16 -2.64 7.14
N CYS A 285 -9.14 -2.86 6.27
CA CYS A 285 -10.39 -3.54 6.56
C CYS A 285 -10.28 -5.09 6.51
N GLY A 286 -9.06 -5.64 6.44
CA GLY A 286 -8.79 -7.07 6.50
C GLY A 286 -8.89 -7.81 5.16
N GLY A 287 -9.06 -7.10 4.05
CA GLY A 287 -9.10 -7.66 2.70
C GLY A 287 -7.77 -7.58 1.96
N LYS A 288 -7.75 -8.16 0.75
CA LYS A 288 -6.66 -8.06 -0.22
C LYS A 288 -7.17 -7.39 -1.48
N PHE A 289 -6.37 -6.49 -2.03
CA PHE A 289 -6.70 -5.71 -3.23
C PHE A 289 -5.81 -6.13 -4.40
N PHE A 290 -6.42 -6.45 -5.55
CA PHE A 290 -5.68 -6.84 -6.75
C PHE A 290 -6.21 -6.05 -7.95
N ILE A 291 -5.29 -5.64 -8.82
CA ILE A 291 -5.60 -5.12 -10.16
C ILE A 291 -5.07 -6.11 -11.17
N LYS A 292 -5.77 -6.26 -12.27
CA LYS A 292 -5.32 -7.00 -13.45
C LYS A 292 -5.67 -6.22 -14.71
N ILE A 293 -4.68 -6.06 -15.56
CA ILE A 293 -4.80 -5.40 -16.86
C ILE A 293 -4.55 -6.43 -17.95
N ASP A 294 -5.48 -6.54 -18.89
CA ASP A 294 -5.35 -7.44 -20.04
C ASP A 294 -5.83 -6.71 -21.30
N GLY A 295 -4.90 -6.13 -22.06
CA GLY A 295 -5.19 -5.20 -23.13
C GLY A 295 -5.99 -4.00 -22.63
N ASP A 296 -7.20 -3.80 -23.16
CA ASP A 296 -8.11 -2.72 -22.73
C ASP A 296 -9.01 -3.12 -21.55
N LEU A 297 -8.85 -4.33 -21.03
CA LEU A 297 -9.67 -4.83 -19.93
C LEU A 297 -9.01 -4.47 -18.59
N PHE A 298 -9.70 -3.65 -17.79
CA PHE A 298 -9.32 -3.31 -16.43
C PHE A 298 -10.17 -4.10 -15.45
N LYS A 299 -9.54 -4.80 -14.52
CA LYS A 299 -10.20 -5.64 -13.52
C LYS A 299 -9.65 -5.34 -12.14
N VAL A 300 -10.53 -5.11 -11.17
CA VAL A 300 -10.22 -5.02 -9.74
C VAL A 300 -10.87 -6.18 -9.01
N GLU A 301 -10.13 -6.80 -8.11
CA GLU A 301 -10.61 -7.84 -7.20
C GLU A 301 -10.37 -7.42 -5.75
N LEU A 302 -11.42 -7.51 -4.95
CA LEU A 302 -11.39 -7.36 -3.49
C LEU A 302 -11.66 -8.72 -2.88
N ARG A 303 -10.72 -9.25 -2.09
CA ARG A 303 -10.85 -10.57 -1.48
C ARG A 303 -10.87 -10.46 0.04
N PHE A 304 -11.84 -11.13 0.65
CA PHE A 304 -12.03 -11.17 2.10
C PHE A 304 -12.23 -12.62 2.55
N GLU A 305 -11.79 -12.94 3.76
CA GLU A 305 -12.14 -14.21 4.38
C GLU A 305 -13.62 -14.20 4.78
N THR A 306 -14.34 -15.28 4.44
CA THR A 306 -15.74 -15.44 4.84
C THR A 306 -15.82 -15.87 6.29
N GLU A 307 -16.76 -15.29 7.03
CA GLU A 307 -17.12 -15.82 8.33
C GLU A 307 -18.08 -17.00 8.13
N SER A 308 -17.59 -18.23 8.37
CA SER A 308 -18.44 -19.42 8.36
C SER A 308 -19.47 -19.28 9.50
N GLU A 309 -20.74 -19.50 9.21
CA GLU A 309 -21.74 -19.73 10.25
C GLU A 309 -21.31 -20.96 11.07
N ASN A 310 -20.92 -20.73 12.35
CA ASN A 310 -20.84 -21.79 13.36
C ASN A 310 -22.22 -22.00 13.97
#